data_77b2bec32c53504393c483d5fbaf7550
#
_entry.id   77b2bec32c53504393c483d5fbaf7550
#
_cell.length_a   1.000
_cell.length_b   1.000
_cell.length_c   1.000
_cell.angle_alpha   90.00
_cell.angle_beta   90.00
_cell.angle_gamma   90.00
#
_symmetry.space_group_name_H-M   'P 1'
#
loop_
_entity.id
_entity.type
_entity.pdbx_description
1 polymer ?
#
loop_
_entity_poly.entity_id
_entity_poly.type
_entity_poly.pdbx_seq_one_letter_code
_entity_poly.pdbx_strand_id
1 'polypeptide(L)'
;MLLCWRQSLSLTFSYAFGRVLSWTLVWAFFATFTNFFGGVFLAMLINNKKTKCQKLWRTLFIITIAVPQFVTLLLVRNFFSDAGIFNTMMANAGVTDFLKAIGLLGQNMNHIPFLTDQHWAKFMIILINIWVGVPYQMLIATGVLMNIPTDMLEASTIDGASPWQSFIHIKLPYLLSVQGPALVTDFVRNVNNFNVIYLLTQDVISPRIRRWLPPVQKRWICWSHGCSA
;
A
#
# COMPACT_ATOMS: atom_id res chain seq x y z
N MET A 1 12.44 17.55 39.64
CA MET A 1 11.97 16.29 39.07
C MET A 1 11.00 16.47 37.87
N LEU A 2 9.97 17.31 37.99
CA LEU A 2 9.00 17.60 36.93
C LEU A 2 9.60 18.26 35.67
N LEU A 3 10.58 19.13 35.79
CA LEU A 3 11.26 19.79 34.66
C LEU A 3 12.12 18.84 33.85
N CYS A 4 12.77 17.89 34.48
CA CYS A 4 13.56 16.86 33.80
C CYS A 4 12.67 15.87 33.00
N TRP A 5 11.49 15.55 33.53
CA TRP A 5 10.47 14.77 32.83
C TRP A 5 9.92 15.49 31.59
N ARG A 6 9.69 16.81 31.72
CA ARG A 6 9.18 17.63 30.60
C ARG A 6 10.19 17.74 29.45
N GLN A 7 11.46 17.91 29.78
CA GLN A 7 12.53 17.97 28.77
C GLN A 7 12.78 16.63 28.10
N SER A 8 12.83 15.52 28.83
CA SER A 8 12.99 14.20 28.23
C SER A 8 11.79 13.81 27.35
N LEU A 9 10.56 14.18 27.77
CA LEU A 9 9.35 13.93 26.99
C LEU A 9 9.34 14.74 25.68
N SER A 10 9.74 16.01 25.72
CA SER A 10 9.78 16.87 24.54
C SER A 10 10.85 16.43 23.52
N LEU A 11 12.03 16.02 23.97
CA LEU A 11 13.09 15.54 23.09
C LEU A 11 12.72 14.19 22.46
N THR A 12 12.17 13.27 23.23
CA THR A 12 11.71 11.96 22.72
C THR A 12 10.54 12.11 21.74
N PHE A 13 9.61 13.01 22.05
CA PHE A 13 8.48 13.32 21.17
C PHE A 13 8.96 13.94 19.85
N SER A 14 9.84 14.96 19.90
CA SER A 14 10.35 15.62 18.70
C SER A 14 11.11 14.64 17.78
N TYR A 15 11.95 13.79 18.35
CA TYR A 15 12.71 12.79 17.59
C TYR A 15 11.80 11.70 16.98
N ALA A 16 10.86 11.17 17.77
CA ALA A 16 9.93 10.17 17.30
C ALA A 16 8.97 10.74 16.25
N PHE A 17 8.48 11.96 16.47
CA PHE A 17 7.58 12.65 15.55
C PHE A 17 8.25 12.90 14.20
N GLY A 18 9.46 13.44 14.17
CA GLY A 18 10.19 13.67 12.91
C GLY A 18 10.42 12.40 12.11
N ARG A 19 10.74 11.29 12.77
CA ARG A 19 10.96 9.99 12.12
C ARG A 19 9.67 9.38 11.56
N VAL A 20 8.57 9.49 12.31
CA VAL A 20 7.25 9.01 11.86
C VAL A 20 6.75 9.88 10.71
N LEU A 21 6.85 11.21 10.84
CA LEU A 21 6.40 12.14 9.81
C LEU A 21 7.15 11.92 8.50
N SER A 22 8.48 11.84 8.52
CA SER A 22 9.28 11.61 7.31
C SER A 22 8.93 10.27 6.64
N TRP A 23 8.76 9.20 7.43
CA TRP A 23 8.33 7.92 6.88
C TRP A 23 6.92 8.00 6.26
N THR A 24 5.99 8.69 6.92
CA THR A 24 4.61 8.85 6.43
C THR A 24 4.56 9.63 5.12
N LEU A 25 5.36 10.70 4.99
CA LEU A 25 5.44 11.48 3.75
C LEU A 25 6.04 10.66 2.60
N VAL A 26 7.14 9.96 2.86
CA VAL A 26 7.76 9.06 1.87
C VAL A 26 6.78 7.96 1.44
N TRP A 27 6.13 7.32 2.40
CA TRP A 27 5.09 6.33 2.16
C TRP A 27 3.95 6.89 1.29
N ALA A 28 3.37 8.04 1.68
CA ALA A 28 2.26 8.64 0.95
C ALA A 28 2.63 9.03 -0.48
N PHE A 29 3.86 9.55 -0.67
CA PHE A 29 4.37 9.87 -2.00
C PHE A 29 4.46 8.62 -2.88
N PHE A 30 5.18 7.59 -2.44
CA PHE A 30 5.33 6.37 -3.22
C PHE A 30 3.99 5.67 -3.45
N ALA A 31 3.13 5.58 -2.44
CA ALA A 31 1.81 4.97 -2.55
C ALA A 31 0.94 5.68 -3.60
N THR A 32 0.89 7.02 -3.57
CA THR A 32 0.08 7.81 -4.51
C THR A 32 0.59 7.67 -5.94
N PHE A 33 1.90 7.86 -6.15
CA PHE A 33 2.47 7.81 -7.50
C PHE A 33 2.44 6.41 -8.10
N THR A 34 2.73 5.38 -7.32
CA THR A 34 2.67 3.98 -7.80
C THR A 34 1.24 3.58 -8.18
N ASN A 35 0.26 3.97 -7.37
CA ASN A 35 -1.16 3.73 -7.66
C ASN A 35 -1.60 4.48 -8.92
N PHE A 36 -1.19 5.74 -9.08
CA PHE A 36 -1.52 6.53 -10.26
C PHE A 36 -0.94 5.92 -11.53
N PHE A 37 0.37 5.73 -11.58
CA PHE A 37 1.02 5.17 -12.77
C PHE A 37 0.57 3.73 -13.05
N GLY A 38 0.40 2.91 -12.02
CA GLY A 38 -0.15 1.55 -12.14
C GLY A 38 -1.58 1.56 -12.67
N GLY A 39 -2.42 2.45 -12.17
CA GLY A 39 -3.81 2.63 -12.63
C GLY A 39 -3.89 3.11 -14.07
N VAL A 40 -3.10 4.12 -14.45
CA VAL A 40 -3.01 4.61 -15.84
C VAL A 40 -2.52 3.52 -16.78
N PHE A 41 -1.48 2.77 -16.38
CA PHE A 41 -0.95 1.66 -17.16
C PHE A 41 -2.01 0.57 -17.39
N LEU A 42 -2.72 0.14 -16.34
CA LEU A 42 -3.82 -0.82 -16.46
C LEU A 42 -4.99 -0.27 -17.30
N ALA A 43 -5.34 1.01 -17.13
CA ALA A 43 -6.38 1.65 -17.93
C ALA A 43 -6.02 1.61 -19.43
N MET A 44 -4.77 1.89 -19.78
CA MET A 44 -4.30 1.81 -21.17
C MET A 44 -4.34 0.38 -21.71
N LEU A 45 -3.92 -0.61 -20.92
CA LEU A 45 -3.97 -2.02 -21.34
C LEU A 45 -5.40 -2.49 -21.60
N ILE A 46 -6.32 -2.17 -20.68
CA ILE A 46 -7.73 -2.60 -20.80
C ILE A 46 -8.45 -1.86 -21.92
N ASN A 47 -8.18 -0.57 -22.12
CA ASN A 47 -8.80 0.23 -23.16
C ASN A 47 -8.17 0.07 -24.54
N ASN A 48 -7.14 -0.76 -24.70
CA ASN A 48 -6.52 -1.02 -25.97
C ASN A 48 -7.49 -1.83 -26.87
N LYS A 49 -7.67 -1.40 -28.13
CA LYS A 49 -8.53 -2.05 -29.13
C LYS A 49 -8.19 -3.54 -29.35
N LYS A 50 -6.95 -3.96 -29.05
CA LYS A 50 -6.50 -5.35 -29.16
C LYS A 50 -6.92 -6.24 -27.98
N THR A 51 -7.34 -5.66 -26.85
CA THR A 51 -7.69 -6.41 -25.65
C THR A 51 -9.07 -7.04 -25.81
N LYS A 52 -9.12 -8.38 -25.74
CA LYS A 52 -10.37 -9.13 -25.77
C LYS A 52 -11.07 -9.02 -24.41
N CYS A 53 -12.41 -9.04 -24.41
CA CYS A 53 -13.23 -9.06 -23.18
C CYS A 53 -12.97 -7.89 -22.20
N GLN A 54 -12.80 -6.67 -22.73
CA GLN A 54 -12.54 -5.46 -21.93
C GLN A 54 -13.55 -5.25 -20.78
N LYS A 55 -14.85 -5.52 -21.03
CA LYS A 55 -15.91 -5.39 -20.03
C LYS A 55 -15.67 -6.35 -18.85
N LEU A 56 -15.24 -7.57 -19.12
CA LEU A 56 -14.99 -8.60 -18.11
C LEU A 56 -13.82 -8.18 -17.21
N TRP A 57 -12.71 -7.71 -17.78
CA TRP A 57 -11.57 -7.20 -17.02
C TRP A 57 -11.95 -6.03 -16.13
N ARG A 58 -12.71 -5.06 -16.66
CA ARG A 58 -13.21 -3.93 -15.85
C ARG A 58 -14.06 -4.41 -14.67
N THR A 59 -14.99 -5.35 -14.91
CA THR A 59 -15.84 -5.91 -13.85
C THR A 59 -15.03 -6.61 -12.77
N LEU A 60 -14.01 -7.39 -13.12
CA LEU A 60 -13.14 -8.05 -12.15
C LEU A 60 -12.43 -7.05 -11.24
N PHE A 61 -11.90 -5.96 -11.80
CA PHE A 61 -11.25 -4.92 -10.98
C PHE A 61 -12.24 -4.12 -10.14
N ILE A 62 -13.48 -3.92 -10.62
CA ILE A 62 -14.54 -3.25 -9.84
C ILE A 62 -14.91 -4.06 -8.60
N ILE A 63 -14.96 -5.39 -8.70
CA ILE A 63 -15.26 -6.27 -7.56
C ILE A 63 -14.24 -6.06 -6.43
N THR A 64 -12.97 -5.86 -6.74
CA THR A 64 -11.93 -5.59 -5.75
C THR A 64 -12.21 -4.31 -4.94
N ILE A 65 -12.84 -3.31 -5.56
CA ILE A 65 -13.16 -2.02 -4.93
C ILE A 65 -14.48 -2.11 -4.15
N ALA A 66 -15.39 -3.00 -4.54
CA ALA A 66 -16.69 -3.17 -3.89
C ALA A 66 -16.58 -3.68 -2.45
N VAL A 67 -15.49 -4.39 -2.12
CA VAL A 67 -15.23 -4.87 -0.75
C VAL A 67 -14.69 -3.72 0.10
N PRO A 68 -15.29 -3.44 1.28
CA PRO A 68 -14.78 -2.42 2.19
C PRO A 68 -13.31 -2.65 2.55
N GLN A 69 -12.48 -1.61 2.49
CA GLN A 69 -11.02 -1.70 2.66
C GLN A 69 -10.62 -2.42 3.96
N PHE A 70 -11.33 -2.18 5.08
CA PHE A 70 -10.99 -2.80 6.36
C PHE A 70 -11.18 -4.32 6.33
N VAL A 71 -12.22 -4.83 5.63
CA VAL A 71 -12.45 -6.28 5.47
C VAL A 71 -11.32 -6.90 4.66
N THR A 72 -10.95 -6.26 3.55
CA THR A 72 -9.83 -6.69 2.71
C THR A 72 -8.53 -6.76 3.51
N LEU A 73 -8.23 -5.74 4.32
CA LEU A 73 -7.02 -5.71 5.16
C LEU A 73 -7.00 -6.81 6.21
N LEU A 74 -8.14 -7.12 6.85
CA LEU A 74 -8.25 -8.21 7.81
C LEU A 74 -8.07 -9.59 7.16
N LEU A 75 -8.65 -9.80 5.97
CA LEU A 75 -8.46 -11.02 5.20
C LEU A 75 -6.98 -11.21 4.81
N VAL A 76 -6.36 -10.15 4.30
CA VAL A 76 -4.95 -10.17 3.92
C VAL A 76 -4.05 -10.42 5.14
N ARG A 77 -4.34 -9.81 6.29
CA ARG A 77 -3.62 -10.07 7.53
C ARG A 77 -3.69 -11.55 7.93
N ASN A 78 -4.88 -12.15 7.93
CA ASN A 78 -5.03 -13.57 8.25
C ASN A 78 -4.33 -14.46 7.23
N PHE A 79 -4.35 -14.09 5.95
CA PHE A 79 -3.72 -14.84 4.88
C PHE A 79 -2.19 -14.85 4.99
N PHE A 80 -1.57 -13.72 5.33
CA PHE A 80 -0.12 -13.55 5.50
C PHE A 80 0.37 -13.66 6.95
N SER A 81 -0.47 -14.08 7.89
CA SER A 81 -0.05 -14.32 9.28
C SER A 81 0.96 -15.46 9.36
N ASP A 82 1.69 -15.53 10.48
CA ASP A 82 2.73 -16.55 10.70
C ASP A 82 2.19 -17.98 10.56
N ALA A 83 0.96 -18.23 11.05
CA ALA A 83 0.22 -19.49 10.88
C ALA A 83 -0.77 -19.47 9.70
N GLY A 84 -0.66 -18.47 8.82
CA GLY A 84 -1.59 -18.27 7.70
C GLY A 84 -1.44 -19.27 6.57
N ILE A 85 -2.47 -19.31 5.73
CA ILE A 85 -2.53 -20.22 4.58
C ILE A 85 -1.32 -20.02 3.66
N PHE A 86 -0.90 -18.77 3.43
CA PHE A 86 0.21 -18.46 2.54
C PHE A 86 1.54 -19.02 3.05
N ASN A 87 1.84 -18.88 4.35
CA ASN A 87 3.03 -19.45 4.96
C ASN A 87 3.03 -20.99 4.90
N THR A 88 1.89 -21.60 5.14
CA THR A 88 1.73 -23.06 5.03
C THR A 88 1.97 -23.54 3.59
N MET A 89 1.44 -22.83 2.59
CA MET A 89 1.68 -23.15 1.17
C MET A 89 3.16 -22.98 0.80
N MET A 90 3.82 -21.92 1.25
CA MET A 90 5.24 -21.67 0.98
C MET A 90 6.14 -22.73 1.65
N ALA A 91 5.80 -23.16 2.86
CA ALA A 91 6.49 -24.24 3.55
C ALA A 91 6.36 -25.57 2.79
N ASN A 92 5.14 -25.92 2.37
CA ASN A 92 4.87 -27.16 1.61
C ASN A 92 5.53 -27.14 0.21
N ALA A 93 5.70 -25.97 -0.40
CA ALA A 93 6.39 -25.80 -1.68
C ALA A 93 7.93 -25.77 -1.57
N GLY A 94 8.50 -25.87 -0.35
CA GLY A 94 9.96 -25.83 -0.13
C GLY A 94 10.58 -24.42 -0.30
N VAL A 95 9.75 -23.39 -0.46
CA VAL A 95 10.24 -22.00 -0.65
C VAL A 95 10.90 -21.48 0.60
N THR A 96 10.44 -21.87 1.78
CA THR A 96 11.05 -21.53 3.07
C THR A 96 12.47 -22.05 3.18
N ASP A 97 12.74 -23.27 2.71
CA ASP A 97 14.06 -23.88 2.73
C ASP A 97 15.01 -23.23 1.72
N PHE A 98 14.49 -22.87 0.54
CA PHE A 98 15.22 -22.08 -0.45
C PHE A 98 15.61 -20.70 0.08
N LEU A 99 14.70 -19.99 0.77
CA LEU A 99 14.98 -18.69 1.40
C LEU A 99 16.00 -18.79 2.54
N LYS A 100 16.00 -19.90 3.30
CA LYS A 100 17.02 -20.20 4.29
C LYS A 100 18.40 -20.42 3.62
N ALA A 101 18.43 -21.12 2.51
CA ALA A 101 19.66 -21.40 1.76
C ALA A 101 20.32 -20.12 1.20
N ILE A 102 19.52 -19.12 0.79
CA ILE A 102 19.99 -17.81 0.30
C ILE A 102 20.36 -16.86 1.47
N GLY A 103 20.04 -17.20 2.73
CA GLY A 103 20.32 -16.36 3.90
C GLY A 103 19.35 -15.19 4.11
N LEU A 104 18.24 -15.15 3.38
CA LEU A 104 17.17 -14.16 3.55
C LEU A 104 16.26 -14.49 4.76
N LEU A 105 16.25 -15.74 5.19
CA LEU A 105 15.47 -16.19 6.35
C LEU A 105 16.43 -16.77 7.39
N GLY A 106 16.21 -16.45 8.68
CA GLY A 106 16.98 -17.03 9.78
C GLY A 106 16.79 -18.55 9.84
N GLN A 107 17.87 -19.30 10.08
CA GLN A 107 17.84 -20.78 10.08
C GLN A 107 16.85 -21.39 11.08
N ASN A 108 16.50 -20.66 12.15
CA ASN A 108 15.54 -21.10 13.17
C ASN A 108 14.08 -20.72 12.86
N MET A 109 13.82 -20.06 11.74
CA MET A 109 12.46 -19.63 11.38
C MET A 109 11.82 -20.64 10.42
N ASN A 110 10.65 -21.17 10.80
CA ASN A 110 9.87 -22.09 9.96
C ASN A 110 8.79 -21.40 9.13
N HIS A 111 8.67 -20.08 9.26
CA HIS A 111 7.72 -19.25 8.54
C HIS A 111 8.38 -17.94 8.09
N ILE A 112 7.82 -17.32 7.05
CA ILE A 112 8.28 -16.01 6.57
C ILE A 112 7.55 -14.93 7.38
N PRO A 113 8.28 -14.05 8.11
CA PRO A 113 7.67 -13.03 8.97
C PRO A 113 7.16 -11.83 8.16
N PHE A 114 6.17 -12.04 7.28
CA PHE A 114 5.65 -11.02 6.36
C PHE A 114 5.16 -9.75 7.06
N LEU A 115 4.50 -9.90 8.21
CA LEU A 115 3.87 -8.80 8.94
C LEU A 115 4.53 -8.53 10.29
N THR A 116 5.40 -9.42 10.76
CA THR A 116 6.05 -9.36 12.08
C THR A 116 7.45 -8.75 12.03
N ASP A 117 8.17 -8.89 10.93
CA ASP A 117 9.46 -8.21 10.73
C ASP A 117 9.28 -6.80 10.16
N GLN A 118 10.11 -5.84 10.62
CA GLN A 118 9.99 -4.43 10.26
C GLN A 118 10.20 -4.16 8.76
N HIS A 119 11.12 -4.87 8.12
CA HIS A 119 11.44 -4.68 6.70
C HIS A 119 10.39 -5.33 5.81
N TRP A 120 10.02 -6.56 6.13
CA TRP A 120 8.98 -7.29 5.42
C TRP A 120 7.62 -6.61 5.54
N ALA A 121 7.26 -6.15 6.74
CA ALA A 121 5.99 -5.44 6.96
C ALA A 121 5.88 -4.16 6.10
N LYS A 122 6.95 -3.37 5.99
CA LYS A 122 6.94 -2.16 5.13
C LYS A 122 6.74 -2.51 3.67
N PHE A 123 7.41 -3.54 3.18
CA PHE A 123 7.26 -4.01 1.80
C PHE A 123 5.83 -4.51 1.54
N MET A 124 5.30 -5.33 2.45
CA MET A 124 3.93 -5.86 2.35
C MET A 124 2.87 -4.76 2.39
N ILE A 125 3.03 -3.75 3.24
CA ILE A 125 2.12 -2.59 3.29
C ILE A 125 2.08 -1.89 1.93
N ILE A 126 3.23 -1.66 1.27
CA ILE A 126 3.30 -1.04 -0.05
C ILE A 126 2.62 -1.93 -1.09
N LEU A 127 2.92 -3.21 -1.11
CA LEU A 127 2.37 -4.17 -2.06
C LEU A 127 0.85 -4.28 -1.94
N ILE A 128 0.33 -4.37 -0.72
CA ILE A 128 -1.11 -4.44 -0.46
C ILE A 128 -1.80 -3.13 -0.86
N ASN A 129 -1.16 -1.98 -0.58
CA ASN A 129 -1.71 -0.68 -0.99
C ASN A 129 -1.77 -0.53 -2.51
N ILE A 130 -0.77 -1.02 -3.23
CA ILE A 130 -0.78 -1.06 -4.71
C ILE A 130 -1.92 -1.97 -5.20
N TRP A 131 -2.05 -3.16 -4.62
CA TRP A 131 -3.09 -4.11 -5.02
C TRP A 131 -4.51 -3.57 -4.83
N VAL A 132 -4.77 -2.81 -3.77
CA VAL A 132 -6.07 -2.18 -3.50
C VAL A 132 -6.24 -0.86 -4.27
N GLY A 133 -5.18 -0.05 -4.37
CA GLY A 133 -5.24 1.30 -4.93
C GLY A 133 -5.23 1.35 -6.45
N VAL A 134 -4.49 0.48 -7.11
CA VAL A 134 -4.35 0.48 -8.58
C VAL A 134 -5.68 0.26 -9.30
N PRO A 135 -6.56 -0.69 -8.90
CA PRO A 135 -7.88 -0.85 -9.52
C PRO A 135 -8.75 0.40 -9.45
N TYR A 136 -8.70 1.12 -8.32
CA TYR A 136 -9.45 2.37 -8.14
C TYR A 136 -8.94 3.46 -9.09
N GLN A 137 -7.62 3.66 -9.15
CA GLN A 137 -7.02 4.61 -10.08
C GLN A 137 -7.24 4.24 -11.55
N MET A 138 -7.27 2.95 -11.87
CA MET A 138 -7.59 2.47 -13.22
C MET A 138 -8.99 2.86 -13.65
N LEU A 139 -9.99 2.79 -12.75
CA LEU A 139 -11.36 3.22 -13.07
C LEU A 139 -11.42 4.72 -13.38
N ILE A 140 -10.81 5.55 -12.54
CA ILE A 140 -10.78 7.00 -12.74
C ILE A 140 -10.04 7.33 -14.05
N ALA A 141 -8.86 6.74 -14.26
CA ALA A 141 -8.09 6.95 -15.47
C ALA A 141 -8.86 6.51 -16.73
N THR A 142 -9.60 5.40 -16.66
CA THR A 142 -10.46 4.94 -17.77
C THR A 142 -11.54 5.95 -18.09
N GLY A 143 -12.22 6.50 -17.06
CA GLY A 143 -13.24 7.54 -17.26
C GLY A 143 -12.66 8.80 -17.93
N VAL A 144 -11.48 9.24 -17.49
CA VAL A 144 -10.83 10.42 -18.08
C VAL A 144 -10.37 10.14 -19.51
N LEU A 145 -9.77 8.96 -19.77
CA LEU A 145 -9.33 8.59 -21.13
C LEU A 145 -10.48 8.50 -22.14
N MET A 146 -11.68 8.10 -21.71
CA MET A 146 -12.87 8.05 -22.55
C MET A 146 -13.44 9.43 -22.89
N ASN A 147 -13.11 10.45 -22.10
CA ASN A 147 -13.54 11.82 -22.30
C ASN A 147 -12.55 12.66 -23.14
N ILE A 148 -11.43 12.09 -23.57
CA ILE A 148 -10.51 12.78 -24.49
C ILE A 148 -11.22 12.93 -25.84
N PRO A 149 -11.30 14.17 -26.41
CA PRO A 149 -11.87 14.39 -27.74
C PRO A 149 -11.19 13.53 -28.79
N THR A 150 -11.97 12.81 -29.59
CA THR A 150 -11.46 11.94 -30.67
C THR A 150 -10.65 12.70 -31.67
N ASP A 151 -11.05 13.96 -31.98
CA ASP A 151 -10.39 14.84 -32.93
C ASP A 151 -8.91 15.07 -32.61
N MET A 152 -8.57 15.18 -31.30
CA MET A 152 -7.17 15.32 -30.86
C MET A 152 -6.35 14.05 -31.14
N LEU A 153 -6.97 12.88 -30.98
CA LEU A 153 -6.31 11.60 -31.23
C LEU A 153 -6.17 11.31 -32.73
N GLU A 154 -7.17 11.71 -33.53
CA GLU A 154 -7.16 11.59 -34.97
C GLU A 154 -6.13 12.53 -35.58
N ALA A 155 -6.07 13.80 -35.17
CA ALA A 155 -5.05 14.75 -35.58
C ALA A 155 -3.64 14.22 -35.30
N SER A 156 -3.39 13.69 -34.12
CA SER A 156 -2.09 13.10 -33.79
C SER A 156 -1.71 11.92 -34.68
N THR A 157 -2.71 11.16 -35.15
CA THR A 157 -2.49 10.02 -36.04
C THR A 157 -2.17 10.52 -37.45
N ILE A 158 -2.82 11.59 -37.93
CA ILE A 158 -2.55 12.24 -39.20
C ILE A 158 -1.13 12.83 -39.21
N ASP A 159 -0.70 13.45 -38.11
CA ASP A 159 0.64 13.97 -37.91
C ASP A 159 1.73 12.88 -37.79
N GLY A 160 1.35 11.60 -37.88
CA GLY A 160 2.29 10.47 -37.83
C GLY A 160 2.83 10.16 -36.42
N ALA A 161 2.19 10.63 -35.35
CA ALA A 161 2.65 10.37 -34.00
C ALA A 161 2.54 8.88 -33.66
N SER A 162 3.61 8.31 -33.09
CA SER A 162 3.60 6.96 -32.54
C SER A 162 2.65 6.86 -31.33
N PRO A 163 2.13 5.67 -30.98
CA PRO A 163 1.27 5.49 -29.81
C PRO A 163 1.89 6.00 -28.52
N TRP A 164 3.21 5.92 -28.38
CA TRP A 164 3.95 6.42 -27.22
C TRP A 164 4.03 7.96 -27.21
N GLN A 165 4.25 8.57 -28.35
CA GLN A 165 4.23 10.03 -28.48
C GLN A 165 2.84 10.60 -28.20
N SER A 166 1.78 10.00 -28.75
CA SER A 166 0.40 10.36 -28.44
C SER A 166 0.07 10.19 -26.95
N PHE A 167 0.64 9.16 -26.29
CA PHE A 167 0.47 9.01 -24.86
C PHE A 167 1.13 10.13 -24.07
N ILE A 168 2.41 10.43 -24.31
CA ILE A 168 3.16 11.42 -23.53
C ILE A 168 2.66 12.84 -23.77
N HIS A 169 2.33 13.20 -25.03
CA HIS A 169 2.02 14.59 -25.37
C HIS A 169 0.52 14.92 -25.28
N ILE A 170 -0.37 13.93 -25.36
CA ILE A 170 -1.82 14.18 -25.34
C ILE A 170 -2.47 13.54 -24.09
N LYS A 171 -2.36 12.20 -23.96
CA LYS A 171 -3.12 11.49 -22.92
C LYS A 171 -2.62 11.78 -21.51
N LEU A 172 -1.32 11.77 -21.29
CA LEU A 172 -0.73 11.97 -19.96
C LEU A 172 -0.96 13.40 -19.42
N PRO A 173 -0.70 14.49 -20.18
CA PRO A 173 -1.00 15.83 -19.68
C PRO A 173 -2.49 16.06 -19.46
N TYR A 174 -3.36 15.52 -20.32
CA TYR A 174 -4.80 15.57 -20.11
C TYR A 174 -5.21 14.84 -18.83
N LEU A 175 -4.68 13.62 -18.58
CA LEU A 175 -4.89 12.88 -17.35
C LEU A 175 -4.43 13.68 -16.13
N LEU A 176 -3.23 14.26 -16.16
CA LEU A 176 -2.70 15.05 -15.04
C LEU A 176 -3.52 16.32 -14.79
N SER A 177 -4.02 16.98 -15.83
CA SER A 177 -4.87 18.16 -15.70
C SER A 177 -6.19 17.83 -15.00
N VAL A 178 -6.86 16.74 -15.40
CA VAL A 178 -8.17 16.36 -14.87
C VAL A 178 -8.02 15.67 -13.50
N GLN A 179 -7.02 14.79 -13.32
CA GLN A 179 -6.81 14.03 -12.10
C GLN A 179 -5.94 14.75 -11.06
N GLY A 180 -5.30 15.85 -11.39
CA GLY A 180 -4.43 16.60 -10.48
C GLY A 180 -5.05 16.85 -9.10
N PRO A 181 -6.26 17.43 -9.00
CA PRO A 181 -6.93 17.62 -7.71
C PRO A 181 -7.21 16.31 -6.96
N ALA A 182 -7.56 15.24 -7.68
CA ALA A 182 -7.78 13.92 -7.10
C ALA A 182 -6.49 13.32 -6.56
N LEU A 183 -5.34 13.52 -7.24
CA LEU A 183 -4.02 13.06 -6.77
C LEU A 183 -3.62 13.74 -5.46
N VAL A 184 -3.88 15.03 -5.31
CA VAL A 184 -3.63 15.74 -4.05
C VAL A 184 -4.49 15.15 -2.94
N THR A 185 -5.78 14.90 -3.21
CA THR A 185 -6.69 14.25 -2.25
C THR A 185 -6.21 12.85 -1.87
N ASP A 186 -5.75 12.07 -2.83
CA ASP A 186 -5.21 10.72 -2.60
C ASP A 186 -3.91 10.75 -1.79
N PHE A 187 -3.06 11.74 -2.03
CA PHE A 187 -1.86 11.94 -1.22
C PHE A 187 -2.22 12.22 0.25
N VAL A 188 -3.13 13.17 0.50
CA VAL A 188 -3.60 13.50 1.85
C VAL A 188 -4.26 12.28 2.51
N ARG A 189 -5.05 11.52 1.76
CA ARG A 189 -5.67 10.27 2.23
C ARG A 189 -4.61 9.22 2.62
N ASN A 190 -3.54 9.08 1.85
CA ASN A 190 -2.44 8.18 2.17
C ASN A 190 -1.62 8.64 3.38
N VAL A 191 -1.44 9.95 3.58
CA VAL A 191 -0.84 10.50 4.81
C VAL A 191 -1.67 10.12 6.04
N ASN A 192 -2.99 10.19 5.94
CA ASN A 192 -3.91 9.88 7.04
C ASN A 192 -4.37 8.42 7.07
N ASN A 193 -3.73 7.52 6.30
CA ASN A 193 -4.14 6.13 6.19
C ASN A 193 -3.62 5.28 7.37
N PHE A 194 -4.14 5.57 8.56
CA PHE A 194 -3.87 4.80 9.76
C PHE A 194 -4.32 3.34 9.65
N ASN A 195 -5.43 3.08 8.94
CA ASN A 195 -6.05 1.77 8.88
C ASN A 195 -5.13 0.71 8.28
N VAL A 196 -4.43 1.01 7.18
CA VAL A 196 -3.51 0.06 6.53
C VAL A 196 -2.38 -0.33 7.49
N ILE A 197 -1.77 0.66 8.15
CA ILE A 197 -0.66 0.40 9.05
C ILE A 197 -1.14 -0.34 10.29
N TYR A 198 -2.21 0.13 10.93
CA TYR A 198 -2.72 -0.43 12.18
C TYR A 198 -3.26 -1.86 12.01
N LEU A 199 -4.11 -2.09 11.00
CA LEU A 199 -4.74 -3.39 10.81
C LEU A 199 -3.76 -4.48 10.36
N LEU A 200 -2.71 -4.12 9.61
CA LEU A 200 -1.72 -5.08 9.15
C LEU A 200 -0.62 -5.36 10.17
N THR A 201 -0.24 -4.37 11.01
CA THR A 201 0.95 -4.45 11.84
C THR A 201 0.66 -4.44 13.36
N GLN A 202 -0.54 -4.80 13.78
CA GLN A 202 -0.93 -4.80 15.20
C GLN A 202 0.08 -5.51 16.12
N ASP A 203 0.72 -6.58 15.63
CA ASP A 203 1.66 -7.38 16.43
C ASP A 203 3.08 -6.81 16.45
N VAL A 204 3.46 -5.99 15.46
CA VAL A 204 4.81 -5.38 15.36
C VAL A 204 4.98 -4.19 16.32
N ILE A 205 3.91 -3.52 16.67
CA ILE A 205 3.93 -2.33 17.56
C ILE A 205 4.19 -2.75 19.02
N SER A 206 3.88 -3.97 19.37
CA SER A 206 3.80 -4.44 20.76
C SER A 206 5.13 -4.51 21.53
N PRO A 207 6.27 -5.10 21.06
CA PRO A 207 7.43 -5.30 21.94
C PRO A 207 8.28 -4.06 22.19
N ARG A 208 8.44 -3.16 21.18
CA ARG A 208 9.32 -1.98 21.29
C ARG A 208 8.64 -0.82 22.00
N ILE A 209 7.38 -0.56 21.73
CA ILE A 209 6.60 0.49 22.42
C ILE A 209 6.36 0.08 23.86
N ARG A 210 6.15 -1.21 24.14
CA ARG A 210 6.00 -1.75 25.50
C ARG A 210 7.20 -1.44 26.41
N ARG A 211 8.40 -1.27 25.86
CA ARG A 211 9.60 -0.88 26.63
C ARG A 211 9.57 0.58 27.12
N TRP A 212 8.91 1.46 26.35
CA TRP A 212 8.87 2.90 26.59
C TRP A 212 7.58 3.41 27.26
N LEU A 213 6.57 2.52 27.39
CA LEU A 213 5.33 2.89 28.08
C LEU A 213 5.56 3.00 29.59
N PRO A 214 4.99 4.04 30.22
CA PRO A 214 5.01 4.15 31.67
C PRO A 214 4.33 2.94 32.33
N PRO A 215 4.74 2.55 33.55
CA PRO A 215 4.30 1.31 34.19
C PRO A 215 2.78 1.20 34.32
N VAL A 216 2.07 2.31 34.43
CA VAL A 216 0.60 2.35 34.47
C VAL A 216 -0.01 1.86 33.16
N GLN A 217 0.53 2.25 32.02
CA GLN A 217 0.00 1.90 30.70
C GLN A 217 0.35 0.46 30.31
N LYS A 218 1.48 -0.09 30.79
CA LYS A 218 1.83 -1.50 30.68
C LYS A 218 0.77 -2.39 31.36
N ARG A 219 0.23 -1.93 32.48
CA ARG A 219 -0.78 -2.62 33.26
C ARG A 219 -2.12 -2.76 32.52
N TRP A 220 -2.55 -1.72 31.80
CA TRP A 220 -3.76 -1.75 30.98
C TRP A 220 -3.64 -2.71 29.78
N ILE A 221 -2.49 -2.71 29.10
CA ILE A 221 -2.22 -3.60 27.97
C ILE A 221 -2.16 -5.07 28.43
N CYS A 222 -1.55 -5.35 29.58
CA CYS A 222 -1.56 -6.69 30.16
C CYS A 222 -2.98 -7.16 30.52
N TRP A 223 -3.82 -6.26 31.03
CA TRP A 223 -5.20 -6.61 31.40
C TRP A 223 -6.08 -6.89 30.19
N SER A 224 -5.89 -6.16 29.09
CA SER A 224 -6.66 -6.36 27.84
C SER A 224 -6.26 -7.61 27.04
N HIS A 225 -5.05 -8.14 27.25
CA HIS A 225 -4.52 -9.30 26.55
C HIS A 225 -4.33 -10.56 27.41
N GLY A 226 -4.86 -10.59 28.64
CA GLY A 226 -4.90 -11.78 29.47
C GLY A 226 -3.53 -12.30 29.94
N CYS A 227 -2.52 -11.43 30.07
CA CYS A 227 -1.26 -11.81 30.70
C CYS A 227 -1.51 -12.10 32.19
N SER A 228 -1.63 -13.37 32.57
CA SER A 228 -1.52 -13.80 33.95
C SER A 228 -0.12 -13.44 34.47
N ALA A 229 -0.10 -12.84 35.65
CA ALA A 229 1.12 -12.46 36.38
C ALA A 229 1.97 -13.68 36.72
#